data_99bd9655e9fee3b6e8f27191b724116a
#
_entry.id   99bd9655e9fee3b6e8f27191b724116a
#
_cell.length_a   1.000
_cell.length_b   1.000
_cell.length_c   1.000
_cell.angle_alpha   90.00
_cell.angle_beta   90.00
_cell.angle_gamma   90.00
#
_symmetry.space_group_name_H-M   'P 1'
#
loop_
_entity.id
_entity.type
_entity.pdbx_description
1 polymer ?
#
loop_
_entity_poly.entity_id
_entity_poly.type
_entity_poly.pdbx_seq_one_letter_code
_entity_poly.pdbx_strand_id
1 'polypeptide(L)'
;MEFNIRLLNDSDYEDTLIGWWEDWKWIAPPKESLPNNGLGGFMISKGEIDICAGFAYFTNSNLAWCEFIVSNKQYKDKDRNDAIELLINTIVEACKNAGYKTIFTSVSNQNLINKYQNCGFIKTQEGATEMIKFL
;
A
#
# COMPACT_ATOMS: atom_id res chain seq x y z
N MET A 1 -18.61 0.33 -13.65
CA MET A 1 -18.07 1.54 -12.97
C MET A 1 -16.58 1.37 -12.78
N GLU A 2 -15.83 2.39 -13.15
CA GLU A 2 -14.38 2.35 -13.10
C GLU A 2 -13.84 2.74 -11.73
N PHE A 3 -12.59 2.32 -11.46
CA PHE A 3 -11.90 2.73 -10.25
C PHE A 3 -11.38 4.16 -10.40
N ASN A 4 -11.37 4.88 -9.29
CA ASN A 4 -10.74 6.20 -9.19
C ASN A 4 -9.45 6.08 -8.40
N ILE A 5 -8.44 6.83 -8.82
CA ILE A 5 -7.15 6.91 -8.15
C ILE A 5 -7.00 8.33 -7.64
N ARG A 6 -6.65 8.48 -6.35
CA ARG A 6 -6.34 9.79 -5.79
C ARG A 6 -5.20 9.72 -4.80
N LEU A 7 -4.55 10.84 -4.60
CA LEU A 7 -3.57 10.96 -3.51
C LEU A 7 -4.29 10.93 -2.17
N LEU A 8 -3.62 10.42 -1.14
CA LEU A 8 -4.13 10.49 0.21
C LEU A 8 -4.14 11.93 0.71
N ASN A 9 -5.12 12.26 1.54
CA ASN A 9 -5.25 13.59 2.14
C ASN A 9 -5.12 13.51 3.66
N ASP A 10 -5.11 14.67 4.33
CA ASP A 10 -4.87 14.77 5.76
C ASP A 10 -5.84 13.98 6.63
N SER A 11 -7.08 13.80 6.18
CA SER A 11 -8.11 13.14 6.99
C SER A 11 -8.14 11.63 6.81
N ASP A 12 -7.51 11.10 5.77
CA ASP A 12 -7.59 9.67 5.45
C ASP A 12 -7.05 8.79 6.58
N TYR A 13 -5.95 9.18 7.21
CA TYR A 13 -5.33 8.37 8.24
C TYR A 13 -6.29 8.15 9.42
N GLU A 14 -6.78 9.23 10.02
CA GLU A 14 -7.64 9.15 11.19
C GLU A 14 -9.05 8.64 10.85
N ASP A 15 -9.61 9.07 9.73
CA ASP A 15 -11.00 8.78 9.40
C ASP A 15 -11.20 7.39 8.78
N THR A 16 -10.18 6.85 8.13
CA THR A 16 -10.33 5.63 7.32
C THR A 16 -9.28 4.58 7.62
N LEU A 17 -7.99 4.92 7.54
CA LEU A 17 -6.94 3.91 7.52
C LEU A 17 -6.74 3.21 8.87
N ILE A 18 -6.79 3.94 9.96
CA ILE A 18 -6.64 3.32 11.30
C ILE A 18 -7.71 2.23 11.46
N GLY A 19 -8.96 2.54 11.12
CA GLY A 19 -10.06 1.58 11.21
C GLY A 19 -9.83 0.35 10.33
N TRP A 20 -9.28 0.54 9.15
CA TRP A 20 -8.99 -0.58 8.25
C TRP A 20 -7.93 -1.51 8.83
N TRP A 21 -6.81 -0.98 9.34
CA TRP A 21 -5.78 -1.80 9.96
C TRP A 21 -6.35 -2.56 11.17
N GLU A 22 -7.16 -1.90 11.99
CA GLU A 22 -7.80 -2.54 13.14
C GLU A 22 -8.75 -3.68 12.72
N ASP A 23 -9.51 -3.48 11.64
CA ASP A 23 -10.41 -4.52 11.12
C ASP A 23 -9.67 -5.79 10.73
N TRP A 24 -8.44 -5.66 10.24
CA TRP A 24 -7.59 -6.80 9.89
C TRP A 24 -6.79 -7.33 11.08
N LYS A 25 -6.96 -6.76 12.26
CA LYS A 25 -6.18 -7.10 13.47
C LYS A 25 -4.69 -6.79 13.30
N TRP A 26 -4.36 -5.78 12.53
CA TRP A 26 -3.01 -5.28 12.34
C TRP A 26 -2.79 -4.04 13.18
N ILE A 27 -1.54 -3.81 13.59
CA ILE A 27 -1.17 -2.58 14.30
C ILE A 27 -1.04 -1.46 13.26
N ALA A 28 -1.80 -0.37 13.47
CA ALA A 28 -1.68 0.79 12.59
C ALA A 28 -0.30 1.42 12.77
N PRO A 29 0.44 1.68 11.68
CA PRO A 29 1.70 2.41 11.81
C PRO A 29 1.43 3.84 12.29
N PRO A 30 2.31 4.42 13.12
CA PRO A 30 2.16 5.82 13.49
C PRO A 30 2.15 6.71 12.26
N LYS A 31 1.36 7.77 12.29
CA LYS A 31 1.22 8.67 11.13
C LYS A 31 2.56 9.24 10.67
N GLU A 32 3.40 9.62 11.62
CA GLU A 32 4.71 10.18 11.34
C GLU A 32 5.71 9.16 10.79
N SER A 33 5.39 7.87 10.85
CA SER A 33 6.20 6.81 10.22
C SER A 33 5.84 6.59 8.76
N LEU A 34 4.74 7.18 8.30
CA LEU A 34 4.31 7.08 6.91
C LEU A 34 4.92 8.20 6.06
N PRO A 35 5.15 7.97 4.76
CA PRO A 35 5.70 9.01 3.89
C PRO A 35 4.88 10.29 3.92
N ASN A 36 5.56 11.43 4.02
CA ASN A 36 4.94 12.75 4.07
C ASN A 36 3.82 12.84 5.12
N ASN A 37 4.04 12.22 6.28
CA ASN A 37 3.11 12.24 7.40
C ASN A 37 1.71 11.74 7.00
N GLY A 38 1.67 10.65 6.23
CA GLY A 38 0.44 10.01 5.80
C GLY A 38 -0.09 10.45 4.44
N LEU A 39 0.59 11.37 3.77
CA LEU A 39 0.16 11.89 2.45
C LEU A 39 0.87 11.23 1.27
N GLY A 40 1.94 10.47 1.52
CA GLY A 40 2.78 9.90 0.47
C GLY A 40 2.28 8.57 -0.09
N GLY A 41 1.00 8.48 -0.41
CA GLY A 41 0.39 7.28 -0.93
C GLY A 41 -0.87 7.56 -1.72
N PHE A 42 -1.56 6.48 -2.07
CA PHE A 42 -2.72 6.53 -2.96
C PHE A 42 -3.90 5.80 -2.36
N MET A 43 -5.09 6.26 -2.74
CA MET A 43 -6.36 5.62 -2.44
C MET A 43 -7.01 5.19 -3.74
N ILE A 44 -7.50 3.95 -3.77
CA ILE A 44 -8.34 3.46 -4.87
C ILE A 44 -9.78 3.40 -4.36
N SER A 45 -10.68 3.99 -5.12
CA SER A 45 -12.09 4.01 -4.78
C SER A 45 -12.93 3.67 -6.00
N LYS A 46 -14.20 3.39 -5.74
CA LYS A 46 -15.20 3.15 -6.79
C LYS A 46 -16.47 3.87 -6.37
N GLY A 47 -16.85 4.89 -7.14
CA GLY A 47 -17.90 5.80 -6.70
C GLY A 47 -17.49 6.49 -5.42
N GLU A 48 -18.35 6.39 -4.41
CA GLU A 48 -18.11 7.01 -3.09
C GLU A 48 -17.40 6.06 -2.10
N ILE A 49 -17.05 4.84 -2.54
CA ILE A 49 -16.52 3.83 -1.64
C ILE A 49 -15.01 3.73 -1.81
N ASP A 50 -14.29 3.97 -0.73
CA ASP A 50 -12.84 3.75 -0.67
C ASP A 50 -12.56 2.26 -0.48
N ILE A 51 -11.65 1.71 -1.28
CA ILE A 51 -11.41 0.26 -1.33
C ILE A 51 -10.06 -0.14 -0.73
N CYS A 52 -8.99 0.53 -1.10
CA CYS A 52 -7.65 0.19 -0.61
C CYS A 52 -6.70 1.36 -0.73
N ALA A 53 -5.66 1.33 0.09
CA ALA A 53 -4.63 2.36 0.11
C ALA A 53 -3.26 1.76 0.37
N GLY A 54 -2.21 2.46 -0.04
CA GLY A 54 -0.84 2.04 0.16
C GLY A 54 0.12 3.18 -0.05
N PHE A 55 1.39 2.97 0.31
CA PHE A 55 2.39 4.02 0.41
C PHE A 55 3.63 3.71 -0.40
N ALA A 56 4.24 4.76 -0.94
CA ALA A 56 5.53 4.71 -1.61
C ALA A 56 6.57 5.40 -0.75
N TYR A 57 7.61 4.66 -0.36
CA TYR A 57 8.75 5.21 0.39
C TYR A 57 9.88 5.49 -0.58
N PHE A 58 10.31 6.74 -0.65
CA PHE A 58 11.41 7.15 -1.50
C PHE A 58 12.69 7.20 -0.65
N THR A 59 13.72 6.51 -1.11
CA THR A 59 15.01 6.48 -0.40
C THR A 59 16.03 7.39 -1.09
N ASN A 60 17.18 7.52 -0.48
CA ASN A 60 18.32 8.24 -1.05
C ASN A 60 19.22 7.34 -1.93
N SER A 61 18.70 6.20 -2.36
CA SER A 61 19.35 5.30 -3.33
C SER A 61 18.48 5.21 -4.59
N ASN A 62 18.74 4.25 -5.46
CA ASN A 62 17.85 4.00 -6.61
C ASN A 62 16.74 3.00 -6.31
N LEU A 63 16.55 2.63 -5.05
CA LEU A 63 15.55 1.67 -4.61
C LEU A 63 14.47 2.36 -3.79
N ALA A 64 13.20 2.16 -4.17
CA ALA A 64 12.04 2.61 -3.41
C ALA A 64 11.33 1.44 -2.75
N TRP A 65 10.44 1.71 -1.81
CA TRP A 65 9.65 0.70 -1.12
C TRP A 65 8.16 0.95 -1.32
N CYS A 66 7.40 -0.14 -1.48
CA CYS A 66 5.94 -0.14 -1.42
C CYS A 66 5.55 -0.85 -0.13
N GLU A 67 4.85 -0.17 0.77
CA GLU A 67 4.53 -0.72 2.08
C GLU A 67 3.17 -0.26 2.58
N PHE A 68 2.72 -0.95 3.62
CA PHE A 68 1.50 -0.66 4.37
C PHE A 68 0.24 -0.64 3.51
N ILE A 69 0.16 -1.55 2.53
CA ILE A 69 -1.08 -1.73 1.78
C ILE A 69 -2.15 -2.26 2.72
N VAL A 70 -3.32 -1.64 2.67
CA VAL A 70 -4.47 -2.04 3.47
C VAL A 70 -5.74 -1.89 2.63
N SER A 71 -6.69 -2.78 2.83
CA SER A 71 -7.96 -2.72 2.11
C SER A 71 -9.14 -2.60 3.07
N ASN A 72 -10.24 -2.08 2.55
CA ASN A 72 -11.51 -2.00 3.25
C ASN A 72 -12.12 -3.40 3.36
N LYS A 73 -12.10 -3.97 4.56
CA LYS A 73 -12.60 -5.32 4.81
C LYS A 73 -14.11 -5.44 4.52
N GLN A 74 -14.83 -4.33 4.64
CA GLN A 74 -16.27 -4.30 4.37
C GLN A 74 -16.60 -4.30 2.88
N TYR A 75 -15.65 -3.98 2.01
CA TYR A 75 -15.85 -4.03 0.58
C TYR A 75 -15.63 -5.47 0.10
N LYS A 76 -16.72 -6.17 -0.16
CA LYS A 76 -16.69 -7.63 -0.45
C LYS A 76 -16.86 -7.96 -1.92
N ASP A 77 -16.89 -6.99 -2.80
CA ASP A 77 -16.99 -7.23 -4.21
C ASP A 77 -15.73 -7.94 -4.73
N LYS A 78 -15.91 -8.78 -5.74
CA LYS A 78 -14.80 -9.56 -6.32
C LYS A 78 -13.72 -8.68 -6.92
N ASP A 79 -14.07 -7.48 -7.37
CA ASP A 79 -13.12 -6.56 -7.99
C ASP A 79 -12.18 -5.88 -6.99
N ARG A 80 -12.30 -6.19 -5.68
CA ARG A 80 -11.31 -5.73 -4.70
C ARG A 80 -9.90 -6.18 -5.07
N ASN A 81 -9.77 -7.38 -5.63
CA ASN A 81 -8.47 -7.87 -6.07
C ASN A 81 -7.90 -7.00 -7.20
N ASP A 82 -8.76 -6.62 -8.15
CA ASP A 82 -8.35 -5.72 -9.24
C ASP A 82 -7.97 -4.35 -8.72
N ALA A 83 -8.68 -3.85 -7.73
CA ALA A 83 -8.37 -2.57 -7.09
C ALA A 83 -7.00 -2.59 -6.42
N ILE A 84 -6.67 -3.67 -5.71
CA ILE A 84 -5.37 -3.81 -5.05
C ILE A 84 -4.23 -3.89 -6.08
N GLU A 85 -4.43 -4.62 -7.18
CA GLU A 85 -3.42 -4.68 -8.25
C GLU A 85 -3.26 -3.33 -8.93
N LEU A 86 -4.35 -2.60 -9.14
CA LEU A 86 -4.27 -1.22 -9.64
C LEU A 86 -3.47 -0.34 -8.69
N LEU A 87 -3.70 -0.46 -7.39
CA LEU A 87 -2.95 0.29 -6.38
C LEU A 87 -1.45 0.00 -6.46
N ILE A 88 -1.08 -1.28 -6.52
CA ILE A 88 0.33 -1.69 -6.63
C ILE A 88 0.96 -1.09 -7.89
N ASN A 89 0.29 -1.21 -9.02
CA ASN A 89 0.79 -0.66 -10.29
C ASN A 89 0.88 0.87 -10.27
N THR A 90 -0.04 1.54 -9.58
CA THR A 90 0.00 2.99 -9.41
C THR A 90 1.23 3.41 -8.60
N ILE A 91 1.52 2.70 -7.51
CA ILE A 91 2.70 2.95 -6.68
C ILE A 91 3.98 2.69 -7.49
N VAL A 92 4.02 1.60 -8.26
CA VAL A 92 5.15 1.27 -9.13
C VAL A 92 5.41 2.39 -10.13
N GLU A 93 4.36 2.90 -10.79
CA GLU A 93 4.49 4.00 -11.75
C GLU A 93 4.97 5.28 -11.07
N ALA A 94 4.48 5.58 -9.88
CA ALA A 94 4.95 6.76 -9.13
C ALA A 94 6.44 6.66 -8.83
N CYS A 95 6.92 5.50 -8.41
CA CYS A 95 8.33 5.27 -8.14
C CYS A 95 9.17 5.37 -9.42
N LYS A 96 8.69 4.79 -10.51
CA LYS A 96 9.35 4.87 -11.81
C LYS A 96 9.47 6.32 -12.28
N ASN A 97 8.39 7.09 -12.19
CA ASN A 97 8.38 8.48 -12.60
C ASN A 97 9.27 9.36 -11.72
N ALA A 98 9.50 8.97 -10.47
CA ALA A 98 10.42 9.65 -9.58
C ALA A 98 11.90 9.27 -9.81
N GLY A 99 12.18 8.38 -10.78
CA GLY A 99 13.53 8.03 -11.17
C GLY A 99 14.09 6.78 -10.53
N TYR A 100 13.29 6.06 -9.75
CA TYR A 100 13.76 4.83 -9.10
C TYR A 100 13.88 3.69 -10.12
N LYS A 101 14.83 2.80 -9.88
CA LYS A 101 15.14 1.67 -10.76
C LYS A 101 14.63 0.34 -10.21
N THR A 102 14.41 0.27 -8.91
CA THR A 102 14.00 -0.94 -8.21
C THR A 102 12.96 -0.57 -7.17
N ILE A 103 11.99 -1.43 -6.97
CA ILE A 103 11.00 -1.28 -5.91
C ILE A 103 10.97 -2.56 -5.08
N PHE A 104 10.93 -2.40 -3.76
CA PHE A 104 11.01 -3.48 -2.79
C PHE A 104 9.76 -3.45 -1.91
N THR A 105 9.37 -4.62 -1.41
CA THR A 105 8.31 -4.72 -0.41
C THR A 105 8.61 -5.87 0.54
N SER A 106 8.04 -5.80 1.73
CA SER A 106 8.07 -6.89 2.71
C SER A 106 6.63 -7.32 2.96
N VAL A 107 6.30 -8.57 2.68
CA VAL A 107 4.92 -9.04 2.74
C VAL A 107 4.89 -10.50 3.18
N SER A 108 3.95 -10.83 4.07
CA SER A 108 3.77 -12.20 4.55
C SER A 108 2.41 -12.80 4.18
N ASN A 109 1.41 -11.97 3.90
CA ASN A 109 0.07 -12.42 3.53
C ASN A 109 0.09 -13.02 2.13
N GLN A 110 -0.30 -14.30 2.00
CA GLN A 110 -0.21 -15.02 0.73
C GLN A 110 -1.08 -14.39 -0.38
N ASN A 111 -2.27 -13.89 -0.04
CA ASN A 111 -3.12 -13.24 -1.03
C ASN A 111 -2.47 -11.99 -1.60
N LEU A 112 -1.80 -11.22 -0.74
CA LEU A 112 -1.09 -10.02 -1.18
C LEU A 112 0.18 -10.38 -1.96
N ILE A 113 0.90 -11.42 -1.55
CA ILE A 113 2.04 -11.94 -2.32
C ILE A 113 1.60 -12.27 -3.76
N ASN A 114 0.47 -12.96 -3.91
CA ASN A 114 -0.04 -13.31 -5.23
C ASN A 114 -0.31 -12.07 -6.09
N LYS A 115 -0.85 -11.01 -5.50
CA LYS A 115 -1.13 -9.76 -6.21
C LYS A 115 0.17 -9.05 -6.62
N TYR A 116 1.16 -9.04 -5.74
CA TYR A 116 2.48 -8.49 -6.09
C TYR A 116 3.09 -9.27 -7.26
N GLN A 117 3.00 -10.60 -7.24
CA GLN A 117 3.52 -11.43 -8.34
C GLN A 117 2.77 -11.13 -9.66
N ASN A 118 1.46 -10.95 -9.60
CA ASN A 118 0.67 -10.57 -10.78
C ASN A 118 1.10 -9.22 -11.35
N CYS A 119 1.65 -8.35 -10.51
CA CYS A 119 2.16 -7.04 -10.93
C CYS A 119 3.66 -7.06 -11.30
N GLY A 120 4.26 -8.25 -11.43
CA GLY A 120 5.63 -8.39 -11.90
C GLY A 120 6.70 -8.46 -10.81
N PHE A 121 6.31 -8.48 -9.55
CA PHE A 121 7.27 -8.67 -8.46
C PHE A 121 7.72 -10.12 -8.41
N ILE A 122 8.99 -10.33 -8.07
CA ILE A 122 9.56 -11.68 -7.91
C ILE A 122 10.01 -11.87 -6.47
N LYS A 123 9.89 -13.08 -5.97
CA LYS A 123 10.40 -13.42 -4.64
C LYS A 123 11.93 -13.43 -4.66
N THR A 124 12.54 -12.74 -3.70
CA THR A 124 14.00 -12.75 -3.53
C THR A 124 14.40 -13.55 -2.31
N GLN A 125 13.55 -13.57 -1.27
CA GLN A 125 13.83 -14.30 -0.03
C GLN A 125 12.52 -14.62 0.67
N GLU A 126 12.47 -15.75 1.38
CA GLU A 126 11.33 -16.12 2.20
C GLU A 126 11.80 -16.34 3.64
N GLY A 127 10.86 -16.32 4.60
CA GLY A 127 11.17 -16.58 6.00
C GLY A 127 11.88 -15.44 6.71
N ALA A 128 11.85 -14.24 6.16
CA ALA A 128 12.43 -13.06 6.81
C ALA A 128 11.60 -12.67 8.03
N THR A 129 12.27 -12.13 9.05
CA THR A 129 11.64 -11.58 10.24
C THR A 129 11.70 -10.06 10.19
N GLU A 130 10.56 -9.41 10.37
CA GLU A 130 10.53 -7.96 10.49
C GLU A 130 10.85 -7.57 11.92
N MET A 131 11.68 -6.54 12.08
CA MET A 131 12.12 -6.09 13.40
C MET A 131 12.05 -4.58 13.45
N ILE A 132 11.74 -4.04 14.64
CA ILE A 132 11.63 -2.60 14.85
C ILE A 132 12.33 -2.23 16.16
N LYS A 133 12.91 -1.04 16.21
CA LYS A 133 13.45 -0.45 17.42
C LYS A 133 12.99 1.01 17.47
N PHE A 134 12.40 1.39 18.58
CA PHE A 134 12.04 2.80 18.81
C PHE A 134 13.27 3.54 19.36
N LEU A 135 13.53 4.71 18.82
CA LEU A 135 14.70 5.52 19.14
C LEU A 135 14.41 6.63 20.14
#